data_f175e0793a330e3d60dad2a034c245ae
#
_entry.id   f175e0793a330e3d60dad2a034c245ae
#
_cell.length_a   1.000
_cell.length_b   1.000
_cell.length_c   1.000
_cell.angle_alpha   90.00
_cell.angle_beta   90.00
_cell.angle_gamma   90.00
#
_symmetry.space_group_name_H-M   'P 1'
#
loop_
_entity.id
_entity.type
_entity.pdbx_description
1 polymer ?
#
loop_
_entity_poly.entity_id
_entity_poly.type
_entity_poly.pdbx_seq_one_letter_code
_entity_poly.pdbx_strand_id
1 'polypeptide(L)'
;MMLLHGEQYLEILQYPIPTSATLISYPKLLEVVDKGKSAVVVSGVTTVVKETGKPLFYNESTIFLRGSGGFGGVKKGADRGASTAVYIPPKRAPDVVVEEKTTEEQAAIYRLSGDYNPLHIDPSFAKMGGFKAPILHGLCFFGIAGKAIYQQFGAFKNIKVRFAGTVVPGETLVTEMWKVGGKVVFQTKVKETGKLCISGAGAELVGETKGKL
;
A
#
# COMPACT_ATOMS: atom_id res chain seq x y z
N MET A 1 4.24 13.38 18.61
CA MET A 1 3.24 12.50 17.95
C MET A 1 3.95 11.78 16.81
N MET A 2 3.86 10.46 16.71
CA MET A 2 4.45 9.70 15.61
C MET A 2 3.32 9.13 14.75
N LEU A 3 3.25 9.60 13.51
CA LEU A 3 2.31 9.14 12.49
C LEU A 3 2.99 8.03 11.68
N LEU A 4 2.29 6.90 11.51
CA LEU A 4 2.76 5.76 10.71
C LEU A 4 1.66 5.39 9.72
N HIS A 5 2.01 5.30 8.43
CA HIS A 5 1.14 4.71 7.42
C HIS A 5 1.10 3.19 7.65
N GLY A 6 -0.04 2.69 8.09
CA GLY A 6 -0.18 1.29 8.50
C GLY A 6 -0.66 0.36 7.41
N GLU A 7 -1.69 0.77 6.66
CA GLU A 7 -2.25 -0.05 5.58
C GLU A 7 -2.69 0.82 4.40
N GLN A 8 -2.62 0.25 3.21
CA GLN A 8 -3.13 0.85 1.98
C GLN A 8 -3.97 -0.16 1.22
N TYR A 9 -5.13 0.29 0.74
CA TYR A 9 -5.99 -0.40 -0.21
C TYR A 9 -6.21 0.48 -1.43
N LEU A 10 -6.13 -0.12 -2.62
CA LEU A 10 -6.47 0.51 -3.89
C LEU A 10 -7.43 -0.40 -4.64
N GLU A 11 -8.53 0.15 -5.14
CA GLU A 11 -9.43 -0.49 -6.09
C GLU A 11 -9.48 0.29 -7.39
N ILE A 12 -9.36 -0.42 -8.50
CA ILE A 12 -9.50 0.12 -9.85
C ILE A 12 -10.92 -0.18 -10.33
N LEU A 13 -11.72 0.88 -10.44
CA LEU A 13 -13.16 0.78 -10.71
C LEU A 13 -13.48 0.75 -12.20
N GLN A 14 -12.51 1.15 -13.04
CA GLN A 14 -12.67 1.20 -14.50
C GLN A 14 -11.41 0.73 -15.21
N TYR A 15 -11.61 -0.16 -16.18
CA TYR A 15 -10.60 -0.56 -17.15
C TYR A 15 -11.13 -0.32 -18.59
N PRO A 16 -10.27 0.05 -19.57
CA PRO A 16 -8.87 0.43 -19.36
C PRO A 16 -8.75 1.76 -18.59
N ILE A 17 -7.66 1.92 -17.86
CA ILE A 17 -7.33 3.19 -17.22
C ILE A 17 -6.99 4.20 -18.32
N PRO A 18 -7.59 5.40 -18.36
CA PRO A 18 -7.27 6.40 -19.37
C PRO A 18 -5.82 6.88 -19.24
N THR A 19 -5.14 7.04 -20.35
CA THR A 19 -3.74 7.53 -20.39
C THR A 19 -3.65 9.05 -20.16
N SER A 20 -4.76 9.78 -20.32
CA SER A 20 -4.88 11.21 -20.06
C SER A 20 -6.28 11.51 -19.54
N ALA A 21 -6.38 12.19 -18.42
CA ALA A 21 -7.65 12.67 -17.86
C ALA A 21 -7.40 13.73 -16.80
N THR A 22 -8.38 14.61 -16.58
CA THR A 22 -8.44 15.45 -15.38
C THR A 22 -9.17 14.69 -14.31
N LEU A 23 -8.54 14.55 -13.13
CA LEU A 23 -9.09 13.78 -12.01
C LEU A 23 -9.52 14.70 -10.88
N ILE A 24 -10.64 14.34 -10.23
CA ILE A 24 -11.10 14.97 -8.98
C ILE A 24 -11.15 13.90 -7.91
N SER A 25 -10.52 14.18 -6.78
CA SER A 25 -10.50 13.27 -5.62
C SER A 25 -11.35 13.82 -4.49
N TYR A 26 -12.22 12.97 -3.94
CA TYR A 26 -13.11 13.26 -2.83
C TYR A 26 -12.69 12.48 -1.59
N PRO A 27 -11.93 13.09 -0.67
CA PRO A 27 -11.54 12.44 0.58
C PRO A 27 -12.71 12.40 1.56
N LYS A 28 -12.77 11.32 2.36
CA LYS A 28 -13.73 11.13 3.45
C LYS A 28 -13.07 10.47 4.63
N LEU A 29 -13.26 11.01 5.83
CA LEU A 29 -12.94 10.31 7.07
C LEU A 29 -13.95 9.18 7.25
N LEU A 30 -13.48 7.92 7.30
CA LEU A 30 -14.34 6.76 7.46
C LEU A 30 -14.47 6.36 8.91
N GLU A 31 -13.36 6.36 9.66
CA GLU A 31 -13.34 5.81 11.00
C GLU A 31 -12.18 6.37 11.83
N VAL A 32 -12.42 6.54 13.12
CA VAL A 32 -11.39 6.79 14.14
C VAL A 32 -11.57 5.77 15.25
N VAL A 33 -10.53 4.94 15.47
CA VAL A 33 -10.56 3.83 16.42
C VAL A 33 -9.60 4.08 17.57
N ASP A 34 -10.09 3.95 18.79
CA ASP A 34 -9.27 4.04 20.00
C ASP A 34 -8.58 2.70 20.30
N LYS A 35 -7.26 2.67 20.23
CA LYS A 35 -6.44 1.51 20.59
C LYS A 35 -5.75 1.65 21.95
N GLY A 36 -6.30 2.47 22.83
CA GLY A 36 -5.78 2.74 24.17
C GLY A 36 -4.59 3.70 24.15
N LYS A 37 -3.41 3.24 23.74
CA LYS A 37 -2.21 4.08 23.62
C LYS A 37 -2.08 4.79 22.26
N SER A 38 -2.88 4.42 21.27
CA SER A 38 -2.81 4.94 19.90
C SER A 38 -4.20 5.16 19.36
N ALA A 39 -4.34 6.05 18.39
CA ALA A 39 -5.51 6.13 17.53
C ALA A 39 -5.20 5.49 16.18
N VAL A 40 -6.23 4.90 15.56
CA VAL A 40 -6.20 4.48 14.16
C VAL A 40 -7.19 5.34 13.42
N VAL A 41 -6.73 6.01 12.38
CA VAL A 41 -7.56 6.84 11.50
C VAL A 41 -7.63 6.17 10.13
N VAL A 42 -8.84 5.96 9.63
CA VAL A 42 -9.08 5.40 8.31
C VAL A 42 -9.74 6.46 7.44
N SER A 43 -9.13 6.72 6.30
CA SER A 43 -9.62 7.65 5.29
C SER A 43 -9.88 6.93 3.99
N GLY A 44 -11.01 7.22 3.34
CA GLY A 44 -11.35 6.78 2.00
C GLY A 44 -11.22 7.94 1.01
N VAL A 45 -10.79 7.65 -0.22
CA VAL A 45 -10.72 8.63 -1.30
C VAL A 45 -11.33 8.02 -2.55
N THR A 46 -12.41 8.61 -3.05
CA THR A 46 -12.95 8.29 -4.38
C THR A 46 -12.40 9.28 -5.39
N THR A 47 -11.77 8.78 -6.44
CA THR A 47 -11.25 9.59 -7.54
C THR A 47 -12.09 9.35 -8.80
N VAL A 48 -12.58 10.42 -9.40
CA VAL A 48 -13.43 10.39 -10.59
C VAL A 48 -12.76 11.10 -11.77
N VAL A 49 -13.12 10.72 -12.99
CA VAL A 49 -12.77 11.47 -14.21
C VAL A 49 -13.68 12.71 -14.28
N LYS A 50 -13.08 13.91 -14.28
CA LYS A 50 -13.79 15.18 -14.20
C LYS A 50 -14.87 15.34 -15.29
N GLU A 51 -14.53 14.99 -16.52
CA GLU A 51 -15.38 15.18 -17.70
C GLU A 51 -16.62 14.28 -17.70
N THR A 52 -16.53 13.12 -17.07
CA THR A 52 -17.61 12.11 -17.08
C THR A 52 -18.28 11.89 -15.72
N GLY A 53 -17.64 12.34 -14.65
CA GLY A 53 -18.06 12.06 -13.28
C GLY A 53 -17.93 10.58 -12.88
N LYS A 54 -17.41 9.71 -13.75
CA LYS A 54 -17.30 8.27 -13.47
C LYS A 54 -16.17 7.99 -12.48
N PRO A 55 -16.43 7.17 -11.45
CA PRO A 55 -15.39 6.71 -10.54
C PRO A 55 -14.33 5.89 -11.29
N LEU A 56 -13.06 6.22 -11.04
CA LEU A 56 -11.91 5.55 -11.62
C LEU A 56 -11.14 4.74 -10.58
N PHE A 57 -10.91 5.34 -9.40
CA PHE A 57 -10.20 4.70 -8.29
C PHE A 57 -10.93 4.89 -6.97
N TYR A 58 -10.78 3.91 -6.10
CA TYR A 58 -11.08 4.03 -4.68
C TYR A 58 -9.88 3.63 -3.86
N ASN A 59 -9.52 4.44 -2.88
CA ASN A 59 -8.41 4.18 -1.96
C ASN A 59 -8.90 4.21 -0.51
N GLU A 60 -8.34 3.32 0.33
CA GLU A 60 -8.38 3.48 1.78
C GLU A 60 -6.96 3.51 2.33
N SER A 61 -6.68 4.48 3.19
CA SER A 61 -5.45 4.55 3.97
C SER A 61 -5.74 4.41 5.45
N THR A 62 -4.96 3.60 6.14
CA THR A 62 -5.02 3.45 7.60
C THR A 62 -3.75 4.03 8.21
N ILE A 63 -3.94 5.00 9.09
CA ILE A 63 -2.86 5.72 9.76
C ILE A 63 -2.89 5.39 11.24
N PHE A 64 -1.73 5.07 11.82
CA PHE A 64 -1.54 4.92 13.26
C PHE A 64 -0.95 6.21 13.84
N LEU A 65 -1.64 6.75 14.84
CA LEU A 65 -1.19 7.91 15.61
C LEU A 65 -0.80 7.44 17.01
N ARG A 66 0.49 7.25 17.22
CA ARG A 66 1.01 6.84 18.54
C ARG A 66 0.86 7.98 19.55
N GLY A 67 0.44 7.65 20.77
CA GLY A 67 0.20 8.62 21.83
C GLY A 67 -1.10 9.40 21.74
N SER A 68 -2.01 9.05 20.80
CA SER A 68 -3.28 9.76 20.57
C SER A 68 -4.51 8.90 20.88
N GLY A 69 -4.36 7.80 21.63
CA GLY A 69 -5.46 6.97 22.08
C GLY A 69 -5.97 7.37 23.47
N GLY A 70 -6.90 6.59 24.01
CA GLY A 70 -7.46 6.79 25.35
C GLY A 70 -8.60 7.82 25.40
N PHE A 71 -9.18 8.17 24.25
CA PHE A 71 -10.28 9.13 24.15
C PHE A 71 -11.68 8.49 24.33
N GLY A 72 -11.75 7.16 24.59
CA GLY A 72 -13.02 6.47 24.88
C GLY A 72 -13.87 6.15 23.66
N GLY A 73 -13.30 6.22 22.45
CA GLY A 73 -14.00 5.90 21.20
C GLY A 73 -14.14 4.41 20.93
N VAL A 74 -14.59 4.08 19.70
CA VAL A 74 -14.73 2.71 19.21
C VAL A 74 -13.38 1.99 19.26
N LYS A 75 -13.34 0.77 19.84
CA LYS A 75 -12.09 0.00 20.03
C LYS A 75 -11.80 -0.98 18.88
N LYS A 76 -12.81 -1.34 18.08
CA LYS A 76 -12.71 -2.27 16.97
C LYS A 76 -13.19 -1.60 15.70
N GLY A 77 -12.37 -1.63 14.66
CA GLY A 77 -12.73 -1.13 13.36
C GLY A 77 -13.82 -1.96 12.69
N ALA A 78 -14.58 -1.33 11.80
CA ALA A 78 -15.60 -1.98 11.00
C ALA A 78 -14.97 -2.92 9.95
N ASP A 79 -15.69 -3.98 9.61
CA ASP A 79 -15.37 -4.78 8.42
C ASP A 79 -15.85 -4.03 7.18
N ARG A 80 -14.93 -3.79 6.24
CA ARG A 80 -15.17 -3.14 4.95
C ARG A 80 -14.77 -4.04 3.77
N GLY A 81 -14.88 -5.36 3.98
CA GLY A 81 -14.61 -6.36 2.93
C GLY A 81 -13.14 -6.40 2.51
N ALA A 82 -12.87 -6.25 1.20
CA ALA A 82 -11.53 -6.40 0.65
C ALA A 82 -10.51 -5.43 1.27
N SER A 83 -10.91 -4.21 1.64
CA SER A 83 -10.02 -3.21 2.23
C SER A 83 -9.57 -3.57 3.66
N THR A 84 -10.34 -4.40 4.37
CA THR A 84 -10.01 -4.89 5.72
C THR A 84 -9.52 -6.33 5.74
N ALA A 85 -9.54 -7.02 4.60
CA ALA A 85 -9.09 -8.40 4.49
C ALA A 85 -7.62 -8.56 4.90
N VAL A 86 -7.31 -9.67 5.56
CA VAL A 86 -5.92 -10.06 5.88
C VAL A 86 -5.60 -11.32 5.08
N TYR A 87 -4.60 -11.22 4.23
CA TYR A 87 -4.15 -12.33 3.40
C TYR A 87 -2.96 -13.01 4.07
N ILE A 88 -3.08 -14.33 4.27
CA ILE A 88 -2.03 -15.14 4.90
C ILE A 88 -1.38 -15.99 3.83
N PRO A 89 -0.05 -15.89 3.63
CA PRO A 89 0.67 -16.73 2.69
C PRO A 89 0.45 -18.22 2.97
N PRO A 90 0.19 -19.03 1.93
CA PRO A 90 0.08 -20.49 2.07
C PRO A 90 1.36 -21.11 2.64
N LYS A 91 1.23 -22.22 3.37
CA LYS A 91 2.37 -23.00 3.91
C LYS A 91 3.04 -23.85 2.81
N ARG A 92 3.45 -23.21 1.71
CA ARG A 92 4.19 -23.81 0.59
C ARG A 92 5.13 -22.77 0.00
N ALA A 93 6.05 -23.20 -0.84
CA ALA A 93 6.91 -22.28 -1.57
C ALA A 93 6.05 -21.28 -2.40
N PRO A 94 6.52 -20.04 -2.58
CA PRO A 94 5.88 -19.09 -3.48
C PRO A 94 5.88 -19.61 -4.92
N ASP A 95 4.84 -19.27 -5.67
CA ASP A 95 4.76 -19.61 -7.09
C ASP A 95 5.73 -18.76 -7.92
N VAL A 96 5.94 -17.51 -7.49
CA VAL A 96 6.84 -16.55 -8.13
C VAL A 96 7.54 -15.72 -7.07
N VAL A 97 8.82 -15.45 -7.29
CA VAL A 97 9.64 -14.54 -6.50
C VAL A 97 10.26 -13.52 -7.45
N VAL A 98 10.09 -12.23 -7.14
CA VAL A 98 10.69 -11.13 -7.90
C VAL A 98 11.58 -10.32 -6.98
N GLU A 99 12.81 -10.09 -7.41
CA GLU A 99 13.77 -9.20 -6.74
C GLU A 99 13.89 -7.89 -7.50
N GLU A 100 13.83 -6.77 -6.78
CA GLU A 100 14.06 -5.44 -7.34
C GLU A 100 14.94 -4.62 -6.43
N LYS A 101 16.10 -4.24 -6.93
CA LYS A 101 17.04 -3.34 -6.27
C LYS A 101 16.54 -1.91 -6.39
N THR A 102 16.33 -1.22 -5.28
CA THR A 102 16.06 0.23 -5.30
C THR A 102 17.38 1.00 -5.47
N THR A 103 17.32 2.21 -6.00
CA THR A 103 18.48 3.10 -6.06
C THR A 103 18.58 3.94 -4.79
N GLU A 104 19.75 4.50 -4.53
CA GLU A 104 19.93 5.43 -3.39
C GLU A 104 19.09 6.69 -3.56
N GLU A 105 18.84 7.12 -4.82
CA GLU A 105 18.01 8.26 -5.17
C GLU A 105 16.52 7.93 -5.25
N GLN A 106 16.11 6.69 -5.01
CA GLN A 106 14.72 6.23 -5.19
C GLN A 106 13.72 7.12 -4.44
N ALA A 107 14.04 7.54 -3.22
CA ALA A 107 13.17 8.42 -2.46
C ALA A 107 13.07 9.83 -3.07
N ALA A 108 14.17 10.37 -3.57
CA ALA A 108 14.20 11.67 -4.24
C ALA A 108 13.37 11.66 -5.53
N ILE A 109 13.48 10.58 -6.31
CA ILE A 109 12.67 10.38 -7.53
C ILE A 109 11.18 10.23 -7.16
N TYR A 110 10.86 9.44 -6.13
CA TYR A 110 9.47 9.23 -5.72
C TYR A 110 8.79 10.51 -5.23
N ARG A 111 9.51 11.47 -4.65
CA ARG A 111 8.96 12.78 -4.30
C ARG A 111 8.30 13.52 -5.45
N LEU A 112 8.73 13.27 -6.68
CA LEU A 112 8.11 13.84 -7.88
C LEU A 112 6.66 13.38 -8.08
N SER A 113 6.24 12.30 -7.42
CA SER A 113 4.85 11.83 -7.38
C SER A 113 3.96 12.60 -6.38
N GLY A 114 4.53 13.56 -5.63
CA GLY A 114 3.77 14.51 -4.80
C GLY A 114 3.95 14.37 -3.28
N ASP A 115 4.66 13.36 -2.78
CA ASP A 115 4.95 13.21 -1.35
C ASP A 115 6.30 13.87 -1.00
N TYR A 116 6.23 15.13 -0.54
CA TYR A 116 7.40 15.95 -0.19
C TYR A 116 7.82 15.83 1.28
N ASN A 117 7.31 14.86 2.05
CA ASN A 117 7.67 14.67 3.45
C ASN A 117 9.20 14.54 3.60
N PRO A 118 9.86 15.42 4.39
CA PRO A 118 11.31 15.41 4.56
C PRO A 118 11.85 14.13 5.22
N LEU A 119 11.02 13.34 5.88
CA LEU A 119 11.37 12.04 6.46
C LEU A 119 12.13 11.14 5.48
N HIS A 120 11.85 11.30 4.19
CA HIS A 120 12.34 10.40 3.15
C HIS A 120 13.65 10.84 2.50
N ILE A 121 14.15 12.07 2.82
CA ILE A 121 15.40 12.58 2.23
C ILE A 121 16.28 13.35 3.22
N ASP A 122 15.74 13.84 4.34
CA ASP A 122 16.49 14.63 5.31
C ASP A 122 16.91 13.75 6.49
N PRO A 123 18.25 13.53 6.68
CA PRO A 123 18.75 12.72 7.78
C PRO A 123 18.40 13.30 9.16
N SER A 124 18.34 14.62 9.29
CA SER A 124 17.99 15.28 10.57
C SER A 124 16.54 15.02 10.93
N PHE A 125 15.65 15.13 9.94
CA PHE A 125 14.23 14.85 10.11
C PHE A 125 13.96 13.36 10.39
N ALA A 126 14.65 12.46 9.67
CA ALA A 126 14.59 11.03 9.93
C ALA A 126 15.01 10.68 11.37
N LYS A 127 16.09 11.30 11.86
CA LYS A 127 16.57 11.12 13.23
C LYS A 127 15.54 11.60 14.27
N MET A 128 14.87 12.72 14.05
CA MET A 128 13.77 13.18 14.91
C MET A 128 12.60 12.19 14.93
N GLY A 129 12.33 11.50 13.81
CA GLY A 129 11.36 10.41 13.70
C GLY A 129 11.79 9.08 14.32
N GLY A 130 13.02 9.00 14.88
CA GLY A 130 13.57 7.80 15.51
C GLY A 130 14.21 6.82 14.52
N PHE A 131 14.46 7.23 13.28
CA PHE A 131 15.12 6.42 12.25
C PHE A 131 16.63 6.73 12.18
N LYS A 132 17.42 5.72 11.80
CA LYS A 132 18.88 5.89 11.65
C LYS A 132 19.26 6.63 10.36
N ALA A 133 18.41 6.54 9.33
CA ALA A 133 18.57 7.16 8.02
C ALA A 133 17.18 7.47 7.43
N PRO A 134 17.10 8.33 6.40
CA PRO A 134 15.88 8.47 5.62
C PRO A 134 15.35 7.13 5.12
N ILE A 135 14.05 6.94 5.20
CA ILE A 135 13.38 5.70 4.79
C ILE A 135 12.64 5.90 3.47
N LEU A 136 12.51 4.86 2.68
CA LEU A 136 11.74 4.90 1.45
C LEU A 136 10.24 5.04 1.77
N HIS A 137 9.52 5.78 0.95
CA HIS A 137 8.06 5.93 1.04
C HIS A 137 7.35 4.58 0.97
N GLY A 138 6.41 4.36 1.87
CA GLY A 138 5.59 3.14 1.88
C GLY A 138 4.91 2.89 0.54
N LEU A 139 4.31 3.94 -0.04
CA LEU A 139 3.64 3.84 -1.33
C LEU A 139 4.60 3.58 -2.50
N CYS A 140 5.88 3.93 -2.38
CA CYS A 140 6.88 3.59 -3.40
C CYS A 140 7.07 2.07 -3.49
N PHE A 141 7.38 1.40 -2.37
CA PHE A 141 7.57 -0.04 -2.41
C PHE A 141 6.24 -0.82 -2.51
N PHE A 142 5.11 -0.22 -2.18
CA PHE A 142 3.79 -0.73 -2.57
C PHE A 142 3.63 -0.76 -4.09
N GLY A 143 4.02 0.32 -4.79
CA GLY A 143 4.02 0.38 -6.25
C GLY A 143 4.95 -0.63 -6.90
N ILE A 144 6.15 -0.86 -6.33
CA ILE A 144 7.11 -1.89 -6.78
C ILE A 144 6.49 -3.29 -6.67
N ALA A 145 5.85 -3.61 -5.54
CA ALA A 145 5.15 -4.88 -5.38
C ALA A 145 3.97 -5.02 -6.36
N GLY A 146 3.17 -3.95 -6.55
CA GLY A 146 2.08 -3.91 -7.52
C GLY A 146 2.56 -4.13 -8.96
N LYS A 147 3.70 -3.53 -9.33
CA LYS A 147 4.36 -3.76 -10.63
C LYS A 147 4.73 -5.24 -10.81
N ALA A 148 5.33 -5.86 -9.80
CA ALA A 148 5.70 -7.28 -9.85
C ALA A 148 4.46 -8.15 -10.06
N ILE A 149 3.35 -7.90 -9.34
CA ILE A 149 2.09 -8.63 -9.50
C ILE A 149 1.55 -8.45 -10.92
N TYR A 150 1.50 -7.21 -11.43
CA TYR A 150 0.99 -6.92 -12.76
C TYR A 150 1.80 -7.63 -13.86
N GLN A 151 3.13 -7.62 -13.75
CA GLN A 151 4.02 -8.25 -14.73
C GLN A 151 3.90 -9.78 -14.73
N GLN A 152 3.61 -10.40 -13.59
CA GLN A 152 3.56 -11.86 -13.47
C GLN A 152 2.16 -12.45 -13.66
N PHE A 153 1.12 -11.71 -13.29
CA PHE A 153 -0.25 -12.23 -13.24
C PHE A 153 -1.27 -11.37 -14.01
N GLY A 154 -0.85 -10.24 -14.58
CA GLY A 154 -1.71 -9.33 -15.32
C GLY A 154 -2.47 -8.34 -14.43
N ALA A 155 -3.51 -7.75 -14.99
CA ALA A 155 -4.30 -6.70 -14.34
C ALA A 155 -5.01 -7.21 -13.08
N PHE A 156 -5.10 -6.37 -12.06
CA PHE A 156 -5.82 -6.65 -10.83
C PHE A 156 -6.91 -5.59 -10.57
N LYS A 157 -8.02 -6.04 -10.00
CA LYS A 157 -9.14 -5.19 -9.61
C LYS A 157 -8.81 -4.36 -8.38
N ASN A 158 -8.20 -4.99 -7.40
CA ASN A 158 -7.77 -4.31 -6.17
C ASN A 158 -6.48 -4.91 -5.65
N ILE A 159 -5.82 -4.14 -4.78
CA ILE A 159 -4.62 -4.56 -4.08
C ILE A 159 -4.62 -3.94 -2.67
N LYS A 160 -4.29 -4.75 -1.67
CA LYS A 160 -4.18 -4.32 -0.27
C LYS A 160 -2.86 -4.74 0.33
N VAL A 161 -2.28 -3.86 1.16
CA VAL A 161 -1.06 -4.15 1.92
C VAL A 161 -1.15 -3.63 3.35
N ARG A 162 -0.38 -4.28 4.23
CA ARG A 162 0.03 -3.75 5.53
C ARG A 162 1.52 -3.44 5.47
N PHE A 163 1.89 -2.22 5.87
CA PHE A 163 3.28 -1.82 6.02
C PHE A 163 3.82 -2.38 7.35
N ALA A 164 4.72 -3.36 7.27
CA ALA A 164 5.22 -4.11 8.41
C ALA A 164 6.61 -3.67 8.86
N GLY A 165 7.35 -2.97 8.00
CA GLY A 165 8.70 -2.50 8.27
C GLY A 165 9.11 -1.39 7.31
N THR A 166 10.28 -0.82 7.58
CA THR A 166 10.88 0.24 6.77
C THR A 166 11.82 -0.34 5.74
N VAL A 167 12.00 0.41 4.66
CA VAL A 167 12.99 0.16 3.60
C VAL A 167 13.89 1.38 3.54
N VAL A 168 15.19 1.17 3.43
CA VAL A 168 16.15 2.26 3.16
C VAL A 168 16.42 2.29 1.64
N PRO A 169 16.45 3.49 1.01
CA PRO A 169 16.87 3.59 -0.39
C PRO A 169 18.19 2.87 -0.62
N GLY A 170 18.29 2.10 -1.72
CA GLY A 170 19.45 1.25 -2.00
C GLY A 170 19.28 -0.21 -1.54
N GLU A 171 18.28 -0.55 -0.73
CA GLU A 171 17.98 -1.95 -0.36
C GLU A 171 17.23 -2.68 -1.49
N THR A 172 17.35 -4.01 -1.48
CA THR A 172 16.71 -4.92 -2.44
C THR A 172 15.39 -5.45 -1.88
N LEU A 173 14.33 -5.31 -2.64
CA LEU A 173 13.01 -5.84 -2.31
C LEU A 173 12.83 -7.23 -2.93
N VAL A 174 12.39 -8.18 -2.13
CA VAL A 174 12.04 -9.54 -2.56
C VAL A 174 10.54 -9.72 -2.34
N THR A 175 9.80 -9.75 -3.44
CA THR A 175 8.34 -9.97 -3.41
C THR A 175 8.06 -11.44 -3.72
N GLU A 176 7.52 -12.14 -2.74
CA GLU A 176 7.11 -13.55 -2.80
C GLU A 176 5.59 -13.60 -3.04
N MET A 177 5.16 -14.35 -4.05
CA MET A 177 3.77 -14.33 -4.54
C MET A 177 3.21 -15.75 -4.65
N TRP A 178 1.94 -15.92 -4.22
CA TRP A 178 1.18 -17.17 -4.30
C TRP A 178 -0.13 -16.92 -5.04
N LYS A 179 -0.36 -17.59 -6.15
CA LYS A 179 -1.67 -17.58 -6.84
C LYS A 179 -2.63 -18.51 -6.12
N VAL A 180 -3.74 -17.96 -5.64
CA VAL A 180 -4.78 -18.68 -4.91
C VAL A 180 -6.13 -18.35 -5.56
N GLY A 181 -6.60 -19.22 -6.48
CA GLY A 181 -7.78 -18.91 -7.30
C GLY A 181 -7.60 -17.64 -8.12
N GLY A 182 -8.57 -16.73 -8.06
CA GLY A 182 -8.54 -15.42 -8.71
C GLY A 182 -7.75 -14.35 -7.96
N LYS A 183 -6.94 -14.73 -6.96
CA LYS A 183 -6.17 -13.79 -6.12
C LYS A 183 -4.70 -14.13 -6.11
N VAL A 184 -3.89 -13.12 -5.86
CA VAL A 184 -2.47 -13.26 -5.54
C VAL A 184 -2.28 -12.82 -4.09
N VAL A 185 -1.88 -13.75 -3.23
CA VAL A 185 -1.39 -13.46 -1.88
C VAL A 185 0.09 -13.17 -2.00
N PHE A 186 0.59 -12.17 -1.29
CA PHE A 186 2.00 -11.82 -1.38
C PHE A 186 2.55 -11.22 -0.10
N GLN A 187 3.86 -11.20 -0.01
CA GLN A 187 4.62 -10.45 0.99
C GLN A 187 5.90 -9.91 0.36
N THR A 188 6.42 -8.83 0.91
CA THR A 188 7.70 -8.28 0.46
C THR A 188 8.64 -8.14 1.65
N LYS A 189 9.89 -8.56 1.46
CA LYS A 189 10.95 -8.44 2.46
C LYS A 189 12.15 -7.68 1.88
N VAL A 190 12.90 -7.07 2.76
CA VAL A 190 14.21 -6.50 2.45
C VAL A 190 15.21 -7.64 2.43
N LYS A 191 15.90 -7.86 1.31
CA LYS A 191 16.84 -8.96 1.11
C LYS A 191 17.99 -8.94 2.12
N GLU A 192 18.56 -7.78 2.32
CA GLU A 192 19.72 -7.53 3.18
C GLU A 192 19.46 -7.84 4.66
N THR A 193 18.21 -7.71 5.10
CA THR A 193 17.83 -7.90 6.52
C THR A 193 16.91 -9.09 6.76
N GLY A 194 16.30 -9.64 5.71
CA GLY A 194 15.26 -10.66 5.78
C GLY A 194 13.93 -10.18 6.38
N LYS A 195 13.82 -8.92 6.78
CA LYS A 195 12.62 -8.38 7.44
C LYS A 195 11.51 -8.06 6.46
N LEU A 196 10.28 -8.38 6.83
CA LEU A 196 9.10 -7.99 6.07
C LEU A 196 8.91 -6.47 6.10
N CYS A 197 8.72 -5.86 4.93
CA CYS A 197 8.26 -4.49 4.77
C CYS A 197 6.78 -4.44 4.35
N ILE A 198 6.28 -5.46 3.64
CA ILE A 198 4.86 -5.66 3.33
C ILE A 198 4.42 -7.03 3.85
N SER A 199 3.25 -7.08 4.52
CA SER A 199 2.61 -8.30 5.02
C SER A 199 1.10 -8.25 4.91
N GLY A 200 0.42 -9.38 5.15
CA GLY A 200 -1.04 -9.45 5.13
C GLY A 200 -1.65 -9.00 3.79
N ALA A 201 -0.89 -9.15 2.71
CA ALA A 201 -1.14 -8.49 1.44
C ALA A 201 -1.73 -9.43 0.40
N GLY A 202 -2.59 -8.88 -0.45
CA GLY A 202 -3.20 -9.60 -1.54
C GLY A 202 -3.76 -8.68 -2.62
N ALA A 203 -3.91 -9.23 -3.82
CA ALA A 203 -4.55 -8.58 -4.95
C ALA A 203 -5.60 -9.51 -5.56
N GLU A 204 -6.75 -8.97 -5.96
CA GLU A 204 -7.75 -9.69 -6.75
C GLU A 204 -7.51 -9.41 -8.23
N LEU A 205 -7.26 -10.45 -9.01
CA LEU A 205 -7.03 -10.32 -10.44
C LEU A 205 -8.32 -9.93 -11.17
N VAL A 206 -8.18 -9.17 -12.24
CA VAL A 206 -9.27 -9.02 -13.20
C VAL A 206 -9.50 -10.40 -13.83
N GLY A 207 -10.73 -10.94 -13.72
CA GLY A 207 -11.05 -12.24 -14.27
C GLY A 207 -10.69 -12.30 -15.75
N GLU A 208 -10.19 -13.45 -16.22
CA GLU A 208 -10.10 -13.72 -17.65
C GLU A 208 -11.50 -13.54 -18.22
N THR A 209 -11.71 -12.49 -18.99
CA THR A 209 -12.85 -12.42 -19.89
C THR A 209 -12.71 -13.64 -20.79
N LYS A 210 -13.55 -14.69 -20.55
CA LYS A 210 -13.70 -15.77 -21.52
C LYS A 210 -14.05 -15.07 -22.83
N GLY A 211 -13.04 -14.89 -23.68
CA GLY A 211 -13.25 -14.40 -25.02
C GLY A 211 -14.32 -15.29 -25.65
N LYS A 212 -15.46 -14.71 -25.98
CA LYS A 212 -16.33 -15.31 -26.98
C LYS A 212 -15.54 -15.26 -28.27
N LEU A 213 -15.06 -16.45 -28.70
CA LEU A 213 -14.69 -16.71 -30.06
C LEU A 213 -15.93 -16.51 -30.95
#